data_cde0e80d7139137e59f208500eb15eb4
#
_entry.id   cde0e80d7139137e59f208500eb15eb4
#
_cell.length_a   1.000
_cell.length_b   1.000
_cell.length_c   1.000
_cell.angle_alpha   90.00
_cell.angle_beta   90.00
_cell.angle_gamma   90.00
#
_symmetry.space_group_name_H-M   'P 1'
#
loop_
_entity.id
_entity.type
_entity.pdbx_description
1 polymer ?
#
loop_
_entity_poly.entity_id
_entity_poly.type
_entity_poly.pdbx_seq_one_letter_code
_entity_poly.pdbx_strand_id
1 'polypeptide(L)'
;MFSKLIDKAFDFGGKNCNPRLYPVTKITPHHMAGCMSGLECAKMHYNGDSVSANYYIGIDGSIIGGVGEEYRAFTSYSRDNDHRAITIECANCVIGGDWAISKATYDSLVRLCADICTRYNIIPNYTGTPDGSITVHRMFTETECPAQYLMGKIESKEFQYDILKEMGKTPDTPSELGEWYTIEAGDTLTSIAKKFGTTVKFLKELNNIENADIIKAGDDIQTSLNYIVVSGDTLTNIAKRYSTSVSRLVKVNAIEDPDHIETGQKLIIK
;
A
#
# COMPACT_ATOMS: atom_id res chain seq x y z
N MET A 1 -18.20 12.02 0.08
CA MET A 1 -18.59 10.65 -0.40
C MET A 1 -17.93 9.61 0.47
N PHE A 2 -18.49 8.40 0.60
CA PHE A 2 -17.87 7.28 1.32
C PHE A 2 -17.99 5.99 0.50
N SER A 3 -17.15 5.00 0.82
CA SER A 3 -17.35 3.62 0.38
C SER A 3 -18.75 3.10 0.75
N LYS A 4 -19.27 2.21 -0.07
CA LYS A 4 -20.55 1.51 0.24
C LYS A 4 -20.39 0.45 1.35
N LEU A 5 -19.17 0.19 1.79
CA LEU A 5 -18.85 -0.78 2.83
C LEU A 5 -19.00 -0.23 4.26
N ILE A 6 -19.30 1.07 4.42
CA ILE A 6 -19.49 1.64 5.76
C ILE A 6 -20.78 1.12 6.41
N ASP A 7 -20.70 0.81 7.70
CA ASP A 7 -21.87 0.50 8.52
C ASP A 7 -22.58 1.77 8.94
N LYS A 8 -21.83 2.85 9.15
CA LYS A 8 -22.36 4.15 9.60
C LYS A 8 -21.40 5.28 9.24
N ALA A 9 -21.93 6.46 8.97
CA ALA A 9 -21.16 7.69 8.91
C ALA A 9 -21.25 8.44 10.25
N PHE A 10 -20.12 9.03 10.66
CA PHE A 10 -20.05 10.00 11.76
C PHE A 10 -19.74 11.37 11.18
N ASP A 11 -20.65 12.32 11.33
CA ASP A 11 -20.52 13.65 10.75
C ASP A 11 -19.49 14.50 11.52
N PHE A 12 -18.38 14.82 10.89
CA PHE A 12 -17.37 15.75 11.42
C PHE A 12 -17.76 17.23 11.26
N GLY A 13 -18.88 17.56 10.60
CA GLY A 13 -19.36 18.94 10.45
C GLY A 13 -18.33 19.90 9.83
N GLY A 14 -17.41 19.40 9.01
CA GLY A 14 -16.28 20.17 8.46
C GLY A 14 -15.12 20.39 9.43
N LYS A 15 -15.17 19.83 10.65
CA LYS A 15 -14.10 19.94 11.64
C LYS A 15 -12.91 19.04 11.26
N ASN A 16 -11.70 19.51 11.51
CA ASN A 16 -10.45 18.77 11.30
C ASN A 16 -10.26 18.23 9.87
N CYS A 17 -10.74 18.96 8.87
CA CYS A 17 -10.58 18.61 7.47
C CYS A 17 -10.54 19.84 6.57
N ASN A 18 -10.06 19.65 5.34
CA ASN A 18 -10.09 20.68 4.28
C ASN A 18 -10.40 20.01 2.94
N PRO A 19 -10.97 20.72 1.95
CA PRO A 19 -11.08 20.21 0.60
C PRO A 19 -9.74 19.71 0.07
N ARG A 20 -9.73 18.60 -0.69
CA ARG A 20 -8.50 18.09 -1.30
C ARG A 20 -8.01 19.01 -2.41
N LEU A 21 -6.70 19.17 -2.50
CA LEU A 21 -6.03 19.91 -3.57
C LEU A 21 -5.55 18.99 -4.70
N TYR A 22 -5.47 17.69 -4.44
CA TYR A 22 -4.93 16.70 -5.38
C TYR A 22 -5.86 15.49 -5.48
N PRO A 23 -5.83 14.75 -6.60
CA PRO A 23 -6.52 13.48 -6.72
C PRO A 23 -6.05 12.48 -5.66
N VAL A 24 -6.94 11.59 -5.25
CA VAL A 24 -6.61 10.45 -4.39
C VAL A 24 -5.76 9.46 -5.18
N THR A 25 -4.57 9.17 -4.69
CA THR A 25 -3.60 8.25 -5.32
C THR A 25 -2.96 7.30 -4.30
N LYS A 26 -3.36 7.41 -3.02
CA LYS A 26 -2.73 6.68 -1.92
C LYS A 26 -3.76 6.20 -0.91
N ILE A 27 -3.37 5.20 -0.15
CA ILE A 27 -4.01 4.77 1.09
C ILE A 27 -2.99 4.82 2.22
N THR A 28 -3.41 5.23 3.40
CA THR A 28 -2.53 5.29 4.59
C THR A 28 -3.24 4.63 5.77
N PRO A 29 -2.95 3.35 6.04
CA PRO A 29 -3.45 2.70 7.24
C PRO A 29 -2.69 3.17 8.48
N HIS A 30 -3.44 3.36 9.56
CA HIS A 30 -2.97 3.70 10.90
C HIS A 30 -3.49 2.69 11.92
N HIS A 31 -2.97 2.74 13.15
CA HIS A 31 -3.55 2.07 14.30
C HIS A 31 -4.01 3.09 15.34
N MET A 32 -5.15 2.82 15.95
CA MET A 32 -5.78 3.72 16.94
C MET A 32 -5.03 3.81 18.27
N ALA A 33 -4.01 2.97 18.48
CA ALA A 33 -3.36 2.77 19.78
C ALA A 33 -4.38 2.45 20.90
N GLY A 34 -5.44 1.71 20.57
CA GLY A 34 -6.53 1.40 21.51
C GLY A 34 -7.44 0.27 21.05
N CYS A 35 -8.03 -0.45 22.02
CA CYS A 35 -9.04 -1.48 21.79
C CYS A 35 -10.43 -0.83 21.93
N MET A 36 -10.98 -0.32 20.82
CA MET A 36 -12.25 0.40 20.84
C MET A 36 -13.06 0.18 19.56
N SER A 37 -14.30 0.63 19.55
CA SER A 37 -15.08 0.70 18.33
C SER A 37 -14.63 1.85 17.43
N GLY A 38 -14.84 1.73 16.13
CA GLY A 38 -14.56 2.81 15.19
C GLY A 38 -15.30 4.10 15.53
N LEU A 39 -16.54 3.98 16.05
CA LEU A 39 -17.34 5.13 16.44
C LEU A 39 -16.77 5.87 17.67
N GLU A 40 -16.24 5.14 18.65
CA GLU A 40 -15.57 5.75 19.81
C GLU A 40 -14.32 6.51 19.40
N CYS A 41 -13.50 5.92 18.51
CA CYS A 41 -12.32 6.60 17.98
C CYS A 41 -12.71 7.86 17.18
N ALA A 42 -13.71 7.77 16.30
CA ALA A 42 -14.21 8.93 15.55
C ALA A 42 -14.69 10.06 16.47
N LYS A 43 -15.41 9.73 17.53
CA LYS A 43 -15.84 10.72 18.55
C LYS A 43 -14.67 11.33 19.31
N MET A 44 -13.67 10.51 19.65
CA MET A 44 -12.45 10.99 20.33
C MET A 44 -11.71 11.99 19.45
N HIS A 45 -11.51 11.69 18.17
CA HIS A 45 -10.89 12.60 17.20
C HIS A 45 -11.72 13.85 16.95
N TYR A 46 -13.06 13.73 16.91
CA TYR A 46 -13.96 14.88 16.77
C TYR A 46 -13.89 15.83 17.97
N ASN A 47 -13.79 15.29 19.18
CA ASN A 47 -13.69 16.08 20.42
C ASN A 47 -12.29 16.64 20.66
N GLY A 48 -11.27 16.02 20.05
CA GLY A 48 -9.89 16.51 20.05
C GLY A 48 -9.68 17.65 19.04
N ASP A 49 -8.57 18.35 19.22
CA ASP A 49 -8.15 19.42 18.32
C ASP A 49 -7.14 18.86 17.31
N SER A 50 -7.44 18.97 16.03
CA SER A 50 -6.51 18.76 14.92
C SER A 50 -6.26 17.32 14.40
N VAL A 51 -7.01 16.30 14.82
CA VAL A 51 -6.86 14.93 14.28
C VAL A 51 -8.18 14.43 13.67
N SER A 52 -8.09 13.71 12.56
CA SER A 52 -9.22 13.03 11.93
C SER A 52 -8.75 11.97 10.97
N ALA A 53 -9.63 11.06 10.55
CA ALA A 53 -9.39 10.11 9.46
C ALA A 53 -10.61 10.02 8.54
N ASN A 54 -10.40 9.51 7.32
CA ASN A 54 -11.51 9.26 6.42
C ASN A 54 -12.36 8.08 6.90
N TYR A 55 -11.71 7.07 7.49
CA TYR A 55 -12.39 5.87 8.01
C TYR A 55 -11.82 5.41 9.34
N TYR A 56 -12.68 4.75 10.11
CA TYR A 56 -12.35 4.13 11.40
C TYR A 56 -12.89 2.70 11.40
N ILE A 57 -12.01 1.73 11.61
CA ILE A 57 -12.39 0.31 11.67
C ILE A 57 -12.31 -0.16 13.12
N GLY A 58 -13.44 -0.62 13.66
CA GLY A 58 -13.54 -1.12 15.02
C GLY A 58 -12.87 -2.50 15.22
N ILE A 59 -12.72 -2.88 16.47
CA ILE A 59 -12.18 -4.21 16.85
C ILE A 59 -13.06 -5.36 16.34
N ASP A 60 -14.35 -5.12 16.11
CA ASP A 60 -15.33 -6.04 15.54
C ASP A 60 -15.36 -6.04 14.01
N GLY A 61 -14.51 -5.20 13.38
CA GLY A 61 -14.45 -5.02 11.93
C GLY A 61 -15.51 -4.04 11.37
N SER A 62 -16.33 -3.41 12.20
CA SER A 62 -17.26 -2.38 11.74
C SER A 62 -16.52 -1.19 11.14
N ILE A 63 -17.03 -0.64 10.02
CA ILE A 63 -16.41 0.46 9.27
C ILE A 63 -17.24 1.73 9.46
N ILE A 64 -16.65 2.74 10.06
CA ILE A 64 -17.26 4.05 10.29
C ILE A 64 -16.64 5.05 9.32
N GLY A 65 -17.47 5.71 8.50
CA GLY A 65 -17.05 6.86 7.71
C GLY A 65 -16.91 8.08 8.62
N GLY A 66 -15.76 8.73 8.57
CA GLY A 66 -15.48 9.95 9.35
C GLY A 66 -15.46 11.18 8.44
N VAL A 67 -14.30 11.61 7.99
CA VAL A 67 -14.16 12.70 7.01
C VAL A 67 -14.43 12.18 5.60
N GLY A 68 -15.33 12.82 4.85
CA GLY A 68 -15.63 12.42 3.48
C GLY A 68 -14.40 12.38 2.58
N GLU A 69 -14.37 11.45 1.63
CA GLU A 69 -13.19 11.23 0.76
C GLU A 69 -12.82 12.44 -0.10
N GLU A 70 -13.76 13.34 -0.37
CA GLU A 70 -13.54 14.61 -1.06
C GLU A 70 -12.76 15.64 -0.22
N TYR A 71 -12.58 15.36 1.08
CA TYR A 71 -11.81 16.18 1.99
C TYR A 71 -10.53 15.46 2.42
N ARG A 72 -9.50 16.23 2.67
CA ARG A 72 -8.28 15.81 3.35
C ARG A 72 -8.56 15.67 4.84
N ALA A 73 -8.40 14.49 5.41
CA ALA A 73 -8.35 14.29 6.84
C ALA A 73 -6.96 14.72 7.40
N PHE A 74 -6.86 14.96 8.69
CA PHE A 74 -5.62 15.39 9.36
C PHE A 74 -5.05 14.21 10.15
N THR A 75 -4.24 13.38 9.50
CA THR A 75 -3.86 12.07 10.06
C THR A 75 -2.36 11.84 10.13
N SER A 76 -1.63 12.06 9.02
CA SER A 76 -0.26 11.57 8.88
C SER A 76 0.83 12.58 9.22
N TYR A 77 0.48 13.76 9.70
CA TYR A 77 1.40 14.92 9.86
C TYR A 77 1.99 15.43 8.54
N SER A 78 1.69 14.82 7.41
CA SER A 78 2.10 15.25 6.09
C SER A 78 0.92 15.82 5.31
N ARG A 79 0.90 17.13 5.15
CA ARG A 79 -0.16 17.81 4.38
C ARG A 79 -0.25 17.28 2.94
N ASP A 80 0.88 17.03 2.28
CA ASP A 80 0.90 16.53 0.91
C ASP A 80 0.36 15.10 0.83
N ASN A 81 0.80 14.22 1.74
CA ASN A 81 0.26 12.86 1.82
C ASN A 81 -1.24 12.86 2.07
N ASP A 82 -1.71 13.59 3.08
CA ASP A 82 -3.12 13.61 3.46
C ASP A 82 -4.03 14.18 2.37
N HIS A 83 -3.51 15.06 1.48
CA HIS A 83 -4.24 15.50 0.31
C HIS A 83 -4.39 14.41 -0.77
N ARG A 84 -3.50 13.42 -0.79
CA ARG A 84 -3.45 12.33 -1.79
C ARG A 84 -3.94 11.00 -1.26
N ALA A 85 -4.01 10.83 0.06
CA ALA A 85 -4.31 9.56 0.70
C ALA A 85 -5.73 9.52 1.28
N ILE A 86 -6.36 8.37 1.17
CA ILE A 86 -7.46 7.99 2.06
C ILE A 86 -6.82 7.37 3.30
N THR A 87 -7.10 7.94 4.46
CA THR A 87 -6.51 7.55 5.74
C THR A 87 -7.50 6.71 6.55
N ILE A 88 -7.02 5.65 7.17
CA ILE A 88 -7.84 4.62 7.82
C ILE A 88 -7.24 4.30 9.19
N GLU A 89 -7.99 4.56 10.24
CA GLU A 89 -7.65 4.18 11.61
C GLU A 89 -8.19 2.79 11.94
N CYS A 90 -7.34 1.91 12.47
CA CYS A 90 -7.66 0.53 12.80
C CYS A 90 -7.55 0.26 14.31
N ALA A 91 -8.59 -0.28 14.91
CA ALA A 91 -8.58 -0.66 16.32
C ALA A 91 -7.62 -1.83 16.57
N ASN A 92 -6.84 -1.72 17.64
CA ASN A 92 -6.03 -2.82 18.13
C ASN A 92 -6.89 -3.80 18.96
N CYS A 93 -6.50 -5.07 18.99
CA CYS A 93 -7.07 -6.05 19.91
C CYS A 93 -6.12 -6.37 21.08
N VAL A 94 -4.89 -5.86 21.03
CA VAL A 94 -3.87 -5.94 22.09
C VAL A 94 -3.32 -4.54 22.32
N ILE A 95 -3.13 -4.17 23.59
CA ILE A 95 -2.49 -2.92 24.00
C ILE A 95 -1.01 -3.19 24.29
N GLY A 96 -0.15 -2.51 23.56
CA GLY A 96 1.31 -2.71 23.68
C GLY A 96 1.81 -3.92 22.88
N GLY A 97 3.08 -4.27 23.07
CA GLY A 97 3.72 -5.32 22.28
C GLY A 97 3.77 -4.99 20.80
N ASP A 98 3.28 -5.89 19.95
CA ASP A 98 3.19 -5.69 18.50
C ASP A 98 1.96 -4.87 18.05
N TRP A 99 1.08 -4.50 18.99
CA TRP A 99 -0.17 -3.78 18.73
C TRP A 99 -1.05 -4.49 17.70
N ALA A 100 -1.23 -5.79 17.85
CA ALA A 100 -2.04 -6.59 16.93
C ALA A 100 -3.45 -6.01 16.73
N ILE A 101 -3.97 -6.17 15.53
CA ILE A 101 -5.37 -5.91 15.20
C ILE A 101 -6.12 -7.23 15.06
N SER A 102 -7.42 -7.23 15.28
CA SER A 102 -8.22 -8.46 15.14
C SER A 102 -8.29 -8.92 13.68
N LYS A 103 -8.57 -10.19 13.47
CA LYS A 103 -8.85 -10.69 12.11
C LYS A 103 -10.00 -9.93 11.45
N ALA A 104 -11.06 -9.61 12.19
CA ALA A 104 -12.21 -8.86 11.68
C ALA A 104 -11.80 -7.45 11.24
N THR A 105 -10.97 -6.75 12.04
CA THR A 105 -10.41 -5.44 11.69
C THR A 105 -9.55 -5.54 10.43
N TYR A 106 -8.67 -6.53 10.35
CA TYR A 106 -7.78 -6.72 9.20
C TYR A 106 -8.56 -7.05 7.92
N ASP A 107 -9.52 -7.98 7.97
CA ASP A 107 -10.35 -8.34 6.82
C ASP A 107 -11.15 -7.11 6.31
N SER A 108 -11.66 -6.29 7.22
CA SER A 108 -12.37 -5.05 6.87
C SER A 108 -11.43 -4.00 6.27
N LEU A 109 -10.20 -3.87 6.79
CA LEU A 109 -9.18 -3.00 6.23
C LEU A 109 -8.84 -3.40 4.79
N VAL A 110 -8.61 -4.68 4.54
CA VAL A 110 -8.31 -5.22 3.20
C VAL A 110 -9.46 -4.93 2.24
N ARG A 111 -10.71 -5.25 2.61
CA ARG A 111 -11.89 -4.99 1.77
C ARG A 111 -12.09 -3.49 1.47
N LEU A 112 -11.94 -2.64 2.48
CA LEU A 112 -12.05 -1.19 2.31
C LEU A 112 -10.95 -0.64 1.39
N CYS A 113 -9.71 -1.07 1.58
CA CYS A 113 -8.60 -0.68 0.72
C CYS A 113 -8.79 -1.16 -0.73
N ALA A 114 -9.33 -2.36 -0.94
CA ALA A 114 -9.63 -2.89 -2.26
C ALA A 114 -10.71 -2.08 -2.97
N ASP A 115 -11.78 -1.69 -2.25
CA ASP A 115 -12.83 -0.80 -2.77
C ASP A 115 -12.25 0.58 -3.16
N ILE A 116 -11.48 1.20 -2.26
CA ILE A 116 -10.81 2.49 -2.53
C ILE A 116 -9.89 2.37 -3.74
N CYS A 117 -9.01 1.37 -3.76
CA CYS A 117 -8.07 1.15 -4.86
C CYS A 117 -8.78 0.94 -6.20
N THR A 118 -9.92 0.24 -6.19
CA THR A 118 -10.74 0.03 -7.39
C THR A 118 -11.38 1.33 -7.88
N ARG A 119 -12.02 2.10 -6.98
CA ARG A 119 -12.72 3.34 -7.34
C ARG A 119 -11.79 4.46 -7.80
N TYR A 120 -10.61 4.54 -7.22
CA TYR A 120 -9.60 5.57 -7.54
C TYR A 120 -8.52 5.08 -8.51
N ASN A 121 -8.66 3.85 -9.03
CA ASN A 121 -7.69 3.26 -9.95
C ASN A 121 -6.26 3.25 -9.36
N ILE A 122 -6.15 2.90 -8.09
CA ILE A 122 -4.87 2.79 -7.37
C ILE A 122 -4.39 1.35 -7.44
N ILE A 123 -3.12 1.16 -7.77
CA ILE A 123 -2.45 -0.12 -7.61
C ILE A 123 -1.76 -0.09 -6.25
N PRO A 124 -2.15 -0.97 -5.31
CA PRO A 124 -1.53 -0.99 -4.00
C PRO A 124 -0.05 -1.37 -4.13
N ASN A 125 0.84 -0.49 -3.71
CA ASN A 125 2.29 -0.70 -3.74
C ASN A 125 2.97 0.02 -2.59
N TYR A 126 3.64 -0.73 -1.72
CA TYR A 126 4.50 -0.22 -0.67
C TYR A 126 5.96 -0.24 -1.16
N THR A 127 6.61 0.91 -1.15
CA THR A 127 8.00 1.09 -1.62
C THR A 127 8.98 1.40 -0.50
N GLY A 128 8.51 1.48 0.76
CA GLY A 128 9.31 1.98 1.88
C GLY A 128 9.52 3.51 1.88
N THR A 129 9.00 4.21 0.86
CA THR A 129 9.11 5.67 0.70
C THR A 129 7.75 6.31 0.46
N PRO A 130 7.62 7.64 0.61
CA PRO A 130 6.40 8.36 0.28
C PRO A 130 5.92 8.24 -1.17
N ASP A 131 6.73 7.72 -2.10
CA ASP A 131 6.37 7.61 -3.52
C ASP A 131 5.41 6.44 -3.80
N GLY A 132 5.32 5.46 -2.88
CA GLY A 132 4.37 4.35 -2.97
C GLY A 132 2.91 4.81 -2.86
N SER A 133 2.00 3.96 -3.31
CA SER A 133 0.56 4.17 -3.13
C SER A 133 0.05 3.67 -1.77
N ILE A 134 0.80 2.80 -1.09
CA ILE A 134 0.63 2.50 0.33
C ILE A 134 1.68 3.29 1.08
N THR A 135 1.25 4.20 1.95
CA THR A 135 2.11 5.00 2.83
C THR A 135 1.76 4.74 4.28
N VAL A 136 2.66 5.03 5.19
CA VAL A 136 2.46 4.83 6.63
C VAL A 136 2.90 6.07 7.41
N HIS A 137 2.31 6.29 8.56
CA HIS A 137 2.53 7.50 9.37
C HIS A 137 4.01 7.74 9.70
N ARG A 138 4.76 6.68 10.04
CA ARG A 138 6.20 6.76 10.36
C ARG A 138 7.11 7.25 9.23
N MET A 139 6.59 7.35 8.00
CA MET A 139 7.32 7.98 6.89
C MET A 139 7.41 9.50 7.02
N PHE A 140 6.56 10.12 7.85
CA PHE A 140 6.36 11.56 7.88
C PHE A 140 6.66 12.19 9.24
N THR A 141 6.69 11.40 10.29
CA THR A 141 6.99 11.85 11.64
C THR A 141 7.51 10.70 12.49
N GLU A 142 8.17 11.00 13.59
CA GLU A 142 8.66 10.02 14.55
C GLU A 142 7.48 9.41 15.32
N THR A 143 7.09 8.21 14.95
CA THR A 143 5.98 7.45 15.54
C THR A 143 6.13 5.95 15.27
N GLU A 144 5.54 5.12 16.12
CA GLU A 144 5.45 3.67 15.87
C GLU A 144 4.30 3.29 14.92
N CYS A 145 3.37 4.21 14.62
CA CYS A 145 2.22 3.95 13.75
C CYS A 145 2.65 3.53 12.33
N PRO A 146 2.06 2.48 11.76
CA PRO A 146 0.92 1.67 12.20
C PRO A 146 1.27 0.48 13.11
N ALA A 147 2.38 0.54 13.83
CA ALA A 147 2.92 -0.45 14.75
C ALA A 147 3.40 -1.76 14.10
N GLN A 148 4.03 -2.64 14.88
CA GLN A 148 4.80 -3.75 14.34
C GLN A 148 3.95 -4.79 13.62
N TYR A 149 2.75 -5.12 14.14
CA TYR A 149 1.89 -6.12 13.51
C TYR A 149 1.51 -5.74 12.07
N LEU A 150 0.98 -4.53 11.87
CA LEU A 150 0.54 -4.10 10.55
C LEU A 150 1.74 -3.78 9.64
N MET A 151 2.83 -3.25 10.21
CA MET A 151 4.07 -3.07 9.45
C MET A 151 4.64 -4.39 8.92
N GLY A 152 4.64 -5.45 9.72
CA GLY A 152 5.09 -6.77 9.26
C GLY A 152 4.32 -7.25 8.03
N LYS A 153 3.00 -7.08 8.02
CA LYS A 153 2.16 -7.41 6.84
C LYS A 153 2.41 -6.50 5.64
N ILE A 154 2.72 -5.22 5.87
CA ILE A 154 3.02 -4.25 4.79
C ILE A 154 4.41 -4.53 4.19
N GLU A 155 5.41 -4.74 5.02
CA GLU A 155 6.80 -4.98 4.59
C GLU A 155 6.96 -6.35 3.92
N SER A 156 6.28 -7.39 4.42
CA SER A 156 6.24 -8.70 3.77
C SER A 156 5.42 -8.74 2.47
N LYS A 157 4.79 -7.63 2.10
CA LYS A 157 3.85 -7.51 0.96
C LYS A 157 2.54 -8.30 1.12
N GLU A 158 2.32 -8.97 2.26
CA GLU A 158 1.07 -9.71 2.54
C GLU A 158 -0.14 -8.78 2.41
N PHE A 159 -0.10 -7.58 3.02
CA PHE A 159 -1.18 -6.61 2.95
C PHE A 159 -1.50 -6.18 1.51
N GLN A 160 -0.47 -5.89 0.73
CA GLN A 160 -0.60 -5.56 -0.70
C GLN A 160 -1.24 -6.70 -1.50
N TYR A 161 -0.78 -7.94 -1.24
CA TYR A 161 -1.33 -9.14 -1.86
C TYR A 161 -2.80 -9.33 -1.53
N ASP A 162 -3.17 -9.22 -0.25
CA ASP A 162 -4.56 -9.41 0.19
C ASP A 162 -5.49 -8.36 -0.43
N ILE A 163 -5.06 -7.09 -0.56
CA ILE A 163 -5.82 -6.07 -1.28
C ILE A 163 -6.02 -6.44 -2.75
N LEU A 164 -4.96 -6.85 -3.46
CA LEU A 164 -5.04 -7.27 -4.86
C LEU A 164 -5.98 -8.47 -5.02
N LYS A 165 -5.91 -9.43 -4.11
CA LYS A 165 -6.79 -10.59 -4.06
C LYS A 165 -8.25 -10.18 -3.92
N GLU A 166 -8.57 -9.31 -3.01
CA GLU A 166 -9.92 -8.80 -2.82
C GLU A 166 -10.42 -8.02 -4.04
N MET A 167 -9.53 -7.32 -4.76
CA MET A 167 -9.85 -6.65 -6.02
C MET A 167 -10.11 -7.63 -7.18
N GLY A 168 -9.96 -8.95 -6.99
CA GLY A 168 -10.03 -9.95 -8.07
C GLY A 168 -8.89 -9.81 -9.08
N LYS A 169 -7.78 -9.19 -8.67
CA LYS A 169 -6.61 -8.90 -9.52
C LYS A 169 -5.38 -9.71 -9.11
N THR A 170 -5.59 -10.80 -8.38
CA THR A 170 -4.45 -11.62 -7.95
C THR A 170 -4.14 -12.73 -8.89
N PRO A 171 -2.85 -12.98 -9.02
CA PRO A 171 -2.30 -14.30 -9.27
C PRO A 171 -2.74 -15.28 -8.15
N ASP A 172 -2.96 -16.55 -8.49
CA ASP A 172 -3.45 -17.58 -7.54
C ASP A 172 -2.45 -17.96 -6.44
N THR A 173 -1.22 -17.46 -6.49
CA THR A 173 -0.17 -17.72 -5.48
C THR A 173 0.77 -16.51 -5.30
N PRO A 174 1.43 -16.35 -4.12
CA PRO A 174 2.46 -15.32 -3.91
C PRO A 174 3.63 -15.41 -4.90
N SER A 175 3.95 -16.60 -5.42
CA SER A 175 4.97 -16.82 -6.45
C SER A 175 4.64 -16.14 -7.78
N GLU A 176 3.37 -15.75 -8.00
CA GLU A 176 2.93 -15.04 -9.19
C GLU A 176 3.07 -13.52 -9.08
N LEU A 177 3.39 -12.98 -7.89
CA LEU A 177 3.78 -11.56 -7.74
C LEU A 177 5.18 -11.27 -8.33
N GLY A 178 5.95 -12.33 -8.62
CA GLY A 178 7.28 -12.25 -9.17
C GLY A 178 8.13 -13.45 -8.76
N GLU A 179 9.34 -13.52 -9.27
CA GLU A 179 10.30 -14.56 -8.92
C GLU A 179 11.04 -14.16 -7.64
N TRP A 180 11.22 -15.13 -6.75
CA TRP A 180 12.01 -15.01 -5.53
C TRP A 180 13.29 -15.83 -5.65
N TYR A 181 14.34 -15.37 -5.00
CA TYR A 181 15.64 -16.03 -4.98
C TYR A 181 16.23 -15.98 -3.57
N THR A 182 16.59 -17.14 -3.03
CA THR A 182 17.37 -17.23 -1.79
C THR A 182 18.84 -16.93 -2.10
N ILE A 183 19.39 -15.93 -1.45
CA ILE A 183 20.77 -15.49 -1.63
C ILE A 183 21.73 -16.61 -1.22
N GLU A 184 22.63 -16.99 -2.11
CA GLU A 184 23.65 -17.98 -1.85
C GLU A 184 24.96 -17.33 -1.35
N ALA A 185 25.80 -18.13 -0.69
CA ALA A 185 27.10 -17.63 -0.23
C ALA A 185 27.98 -17.19 -1.41
N GLY A 186 28.45 -15.95 -1.37
CA GLY A 186 29.25 -15.34 -2.45
C GLY A 186 28.44 -14.54 -3.46
N ASP A 187 27.11 -14.50 -3.32
CA ASP A 187 26.30 -13.63 -4.15
C ASP A 187 26.52 -12.14 -3.84
N THR A 188 26.35 -11.36 -4.89
CA THR A 188 26.25 -9.89 -4.85
C THR A 188 24.99 -9.47 -5.58
N LEU A 189 24.43 -8.31 -5.28
CA LEU A 189 23.30 -7.79 -6.06
C LEU A 189 23.62 -7.67 -7.55
N THR A 190 24.91 -7.49 -7.90
CA THR A 190 25.36 -7.45 -9.29
C THR A 190 25.28 -8.83 -9.95
N SER A 191 25.73 -9.90 -9.26
CA SER A 191 25.63 -11.27 -9.78
C SER A 191 24.19 -11.71 -9.93
N ILE A 192 23.34 -11.38 -8.94
CA ILE A 192 21.93 -11.69 -8.94
C ILE A 192 21.19 -10.91 -10.05
N ALA A 193 21.46 -9.62 -10.19
CA ALA A 193 20.88 -8.80 -11.25
C ALA A 193 21.23 -9.37 -12.64
N LYS A 194 22.45 -9.82 -12.84
CA LYS A 194 22.89 -10.49 -14.08
C LYS A 194 22.19 -11.85 -14.28
N LYS A 195 22.09 -12.67 -13.22
CA LYS A 195 21.43 -14.00 -13.24
C LYS A 195 19.97 -13.89 -13.69
N PHE A 196 19.24 -12.91 -13.16
CA PHE A 196 17.82 -12.72 -13.44
C PHE A 196 17.54 -11.70 -14.54
N GLY A 197 18.56 -11.23 -15.24
CA GLY A 197 18.40 -10.29 -16.33
C GLY A 197 17.75 -8.97 -15.88
N THR A 198 18.05 -8.44 -14.71
CA THR A 198 17.54 -7.20 -14.15
C THR A 198 18.67 -6.21 -13.83
N THR A 199 18.42 -5.17 -13.06
CA THR A 199 19.40 -4.19 -12.65
C THR A 199 19.55 -4.17 -11.13
N VAL A 200 20.75 -3.83 -10.63
CA VAL A 200 20.98 -3.64 -9.19
C VAL A 200 20.02 -2.57 -8.63
N LYS A 201 19.77 -1.50 -9.39
CA LYS A 201 18.83 -0.45 -8.99
C LYS A 201 17.42 -1.03 -8.78
N PHE A 202 16.93 -1.81 -9.73
CA PHE A 202 15.61 -2.46 -9.63
C PHE A 202 15.54 -3.40 -8.42
N LEU A 203 16.56 -4.26 -8.21
CA LEU A 203 16.60 -5.16 -7.05
C LEU A 203 16.58 -4.39 -5.73
N LYS A 204 17.34 -3.30 -5.65
CA LYS A 204 17.36 -2.43 -4.46
C LYS A 204 15.99 -1.83 -4.17
N GLU A 205 15.35 -1.24 -5.17
CA GLU A 205 14.04 -0.61 -5.05
C GLU A 205 12.95 -1.64 -4.71
N LEU A 206 12.99 -2.81 -5.36
CA LEU A 206 12.00 -3.88 -5.17
C LEU A 206 12.06 -4.49 -3.76
N ASN A 207 13.27 -4.60 -3.18
CA ASN A 207 13.51 -5.26 -1.90
C ASN A 207 13.86 -4.29 -0.76
N ASN A 208 13.73 -2.98 -0.97
CA ASN A 208 14.07 -1.93 0.00
C ASN A 208 15.53 -2.05 0.54
N ILE A 209 16.48 -2.41 -0.34
CA ILE A 209 17.89 -2.56 0.03
C ILE A 209 18.57 -1.20 -0.10
N GLU A 210 18.90 -0.58 1.01
CA GLU A 210 19.60 0.72 1.03
C GLU A 210 21.06 0.59 0.58
N ASN A 211 21.77 -0.44 1.04
CA ASN A 211 23.16 -0.69 0.70
C ASN A 211 23.30 -2.01 -0.04
N ALA A 212 23.76 -1.93 -1.29
CA ALA A 212 23.96 -3.10 -2.17
C ALA A 212 25.00 -4.10 -1.64
N ASP A 213 25.91 -3.66 -0.76
CA ASP A 213 26.98 -4.49 -0.21
C ASP A 213 26.55 -5.26 1.06
N ILE A 214 25.32 -4.99 1.57
CA ILE A 214 24.79 -5.63 2.77
C ILE A 214 23.63 -6.54 2.39
N ILE A 215 23.95 -7.67 1.76
CA ILE A 215 23.04 -8.80 1.57
C ILE A 215 23.59 -10.03 2.26
N LYS A 216 22.75 -10.90 2.78
CA LYS A 216 23.18 -12.08 3.54
C LYS A 216 22.75 -13.36 2.85
N ALA A 217 23.64 -14.34 2.80
CA ALA A 217 23.26 -15.69 2.36
C ALA A 217 22.15 -16.24 3.27
N GLY A 218 21.12 -16.81 2.65
CA GLY A 218 19.93 -17.32 3.30
C GLY A 218 18.75 -16.34 3.32
N ASP A 219 18.96 -15.05 3.01
CA ASP A 219 17.85 -14.10 2.85
C ASP A 219 17.16 -14.31 1.50
N ASP A 220 15.85 -14.12 1.45
CA ASP A 220 15.07 -14.16 0.21
C ASP A 220 14.92 -12.76 -0.37
N ILE A 221 15.19 -12.62 -1.66
CA ILE A 221 14.96 -11.40 -2.41
C ILE A 221 14.04 -11.64 -3.61
N GLN A 222 13.20 -10.67 -3.89
CA GLN A 222 12.34 -10.67 -5.07
C GLN A 222 13.15 -10.21 -6.29
N THR A 223 13.13 -10.98 -7.37
CA THR A 223 13.93 -10.71 -8.58
C THR A 223 13.12 -10.22 -9.77
N SER A 224 11.80 -10.36 -9.70
CA SER A 224 10.86 -9.77 -10.65
C SER A 224 9.58 -9.34 -9.94
N LEU A 225 8.79 -8.48 -10.59
CA LEU A 225 7.47 -8.07 -10.14
C LEU A 225 6.48 -8.31 -11.28
N ASN A 226 5.31 -8.86 -10.98
CA ASN A 226 4.21 -8.91 -11.92
C ASN A 226 3.32 -7.68 -11.74
N TYR A 227 2.95 -7.07 -12.84
CA TYR A 227 2.11 -5.88 -12.89
C TYR A 227 0.86 -6.17 -13.72
N ILE A 228 -0.30 -5.83 -13.21
CA ILE A 228 -1.55 -5.89 -13.97
C ILE A 228 -1.85 -4.51 -14.56
N VAL A 229 -1.94 -4.45 -15.87
CA VAL A 229 -2.25 -3.22 -16.61
C VAL A 229 -3.64 -2.72 -16.21
N VAL A 230 -3.74 -1.45 -15.91
CA VAL A 230 -5.01 -0.79 -15.60
C VAL A 230 -5.37 0.23 -16.68
N SER A 231 -6.66 0.62 -16.73
CA SER A 231 -7.15 1.59 -17.71
C SER A 231 -6.36 2.90 -17.66
N GLY A 232 -5.87 3.36 -18.81
CA GLY A 232 -5.04 4.55 -18.94
C GLY A 232 -3.53 4.32 -18.80
N ASP A 233 -3.08 3.09 -18.55
CA ASP A 233 -1.66 2.77 -18.57
C ASP A 233 -1.09 2.79 -19.98
N THR A 234 0.18 3.16 -20.04
CA THR A 234 1.05 2.99 -21.22
C THR A 234 2.35 2.33 -20.78
N LEU A 235 3.01 1.58 -21.67
CA LEU A 235 4.32 1.00 -21.36
C LEU A 235 5.34 2.08 -20.97
N THR A 236 5.23 3.29 -21.47
CA THR A 236 6.09 4.42 -21.12
C THR A 236 5.91 4.82 -19.65
N ASN A 237 4.65 4.94 -19.19
CA ASN A 237 4.35 5.29 -17.81
C ASN A 237 4.75 4.17 -16.84
N ILE A 238 4.49 2.91 -17.22
CA ILE A 238 4.90 1.72 -16.46
C ILE A 238 6.42 1.66 -16.36
N ALA A 239 7.14 1.82 -17.48
CA ALA A 239 8.60 1.81 -17.49
C ALA A 239 9.21 2.88 -16.59
N LYS A 240 8.68 4.11 -16.63
CA LYS A 240 9.09 5.21 -15.77
C LYS A 240 8.82 4.90 -14.29
N ARG A 241 7.64 4.38 -13.96
CA ARG A 241 7.24 4.02 -12.58
C ARG A 241 8.16 3.00 -11.96
N TYR A 242 8.59 2.00 -12.74
CA TYR A 242 9.42 0.89 -12.25
C TYR A 242 10.89 1.01 -12.62
N SER A 243 11.38 2.20 -12.95
CA SER A 243 12.80 2.45 -13.29
C SER A 243 13.37 1.47 -14.32
N THR A 244 12.55 1.08 -15.29
CA THR A 244 12.92 0.20 -16.41
C THR A 244 12.76 0.92 -17.77
N SER A 245 12.84 0.20 -18.87
CA SER A 245 12.62 0.76 -20.21
C SER A 245 11.48 0.07 -20.96
N VAL A 246 10.82 0.80 -21.87
CA VAL A 246 9.78 0.24 -22.75
C VAL A 246 10.33 -0.96 -23.53
N SER A 247 11.55 -0.83 -24.12
CA SER A 247 12.17 -1.92 -24.86
C SER A 247 12.39 -3.19 -24.04
N ARG A 248 12.64 -3.02 -22.72
CA ARG A 248 12.78 -4.15 -21.82
C ARG A 248 11.43 -4.78 -21.51
N LEU A 249 10.41 -3.98 -21.20
CA LEU A 249 9.04 -4.49 -20.98
C LEU A 249 8.53 -5.26 -22.20
N VAL A 250 8.74 -4.71 -23.38
CA VAL A 250 8.41 -5.37 -24.66
C VAL A 250 9.11 -6.73 -24.77
N LYS A 251 10.42 -6.77 -24.52
CA LYS A 251 11.22 -7.99 -24.66
C LYS A 251 10.82 -9.07 -23.65
N VAL A 252 10.68 -8.73 -22.36
CA VAL A 252 10.41 -9.75 -21.32
C VAL A 252 8.98 -10.26 -21.35
N ASN A 253 8.05 -9.49 -21.93
CA ASN A 253 6.65 -9.84 -22.05
C ASN A 253 6.23 -10.28 -23.44
N ALA A 254 7.18 -10.37 -24.39
CA ALA A 254 6.93 -10.71 -25.80
C ALA A 254 5.79 -9.85 -26.42
N ILE A 255 5.78 -8.54 -26.12
CA ILE A 255 4.77 -7.62 -26.63
C ILE A 255 5.08 -7.30 -28.10
N GLU A 256 4.13 -7.57 -28.98
CA GLU A 256 4.30 -7.33 -30.43
C GLU A 256 4.12 -5.85 -30.77
N ASP A 257 3.12 -5.19 -30.16
CA ASP A 257 2.83 -3.78 -30.35
C ASP A 257 2.99 -3.00 -29.04
N PRO A 258 4.06 -2.18 -28.90
CA PRO A 258 4.30 -1.39 -27.69
C PRO A 258 3.24 -0.33 -27.38
N ASP A 259 2.45 0.08 -28.37
CA ASP A 259 1.41 1.08 -28.22
C ASP A 259 0.07 0.46 -27.84
N HIS A 260 0.00 -0.87 -27.81
CA HIS A 260 -1.21 -1.61 -27.49
C HIS A 260 -0.99 -2.58 -26.32
N ILE A 261 -1.48 -2.21 -25.11
CA ILE A 261 -1.58 -3.06 -23.94
C ILE A 261 -3.01 -3.04 -23.43
N GLU A 262 -3.50 -4.19 -22.96
CA GLU A 262 -4.89 -4.35 -22.54
C GLU A 262 -5.04 -4.22 -21.02
N THR A 263 -6.12 -3.58 -20.58
CA THR A 263 -6.50 -3.57 -19.16
C THR A 263 -6.70 -5.00 -18.67
N GLY A 264 -6.03 -5.38 -17.56
CA GLY A 264 -6.01 -6.74 -17.05
C GLY A 264 -4.83 -7.57 -17.57
N GLN A 265 -4.09 -7.10 -18.57
CA GLN A 265 -2.89 -7.79 -19.03
C GLN A 265 -1.83 -7.86 -17.94
N LYS A 266 -1.25 -9.05 -17.73
CA LYS A 266 -0.15 -9.26 -16.78
C LYS A 266 1.18 -8.97 -17.46
N LEU A 267 1.97 -8.09 -16.88
CA LEU A 267 3.32 -7.75 -17.33
C LEU A 267 4.35 -8.16 -16.27
N ILE A 268 5.43 -8.77 -16.72
CA ILE A 268 6.61 -9.01 -15.89
C ILE A 268 7.48 -7.75 -15.92
N ILE A 269 7.80 -7.24 -14.74
CA ILE A 269 8.71 -6.11 -14.55
C ILE A 269 10.02 -6.66 -13.98
N LYS A 270 11.12 -6.47 -14.69
CA LYS A 270 12.47 -6.93 -14.29
C LYS A 270 13.49 -5.81 -14.31
#